data_d2f9bfa643b1fb14ef18efed8c0663ee
#
_entry.id   d2f9bfa643b1fb14ef18efed8c0663ee
#
_cell.length_a   1.000
_cell.length_b   1.000
_cell.length_c   1.000
_cell.angle_alpha   90.00
_cell.angle_beta   90.00
_cell.angle_gamma   90.00
#
_symmetry.space_group_name_H-M   'P 1'
#
loop_
_entity.id
_entity.type
_entity.pdbx_description
1 polymer ?
#
loop_
_entity_poly.entity_id
_entity_poly.type
_entity_poly.pdbx_seq_one_letter_code
_entity_poly.pdbx_strand_id
1 'polypeptide(L)'
;MALKIHDAYKKGDVLAIDRLLGKKQFDAVIALDVIEHLAKKQGYELIRKMSWLAKQKIIIMTPNGFYKQDPYDGNKWQIHRSGWTVDDFYKAGFTVRGIRGLKWLRGEYATLKWKPWIFWGIVSVLTEPLVYFLPRLAYQLFAVKEIES
;
A
#
# COMPACT_ATOMS: atom_id res chain seq x y z
N MET A 1 23.21 -19.76 -5.85
CA MET A 1 22.01 -20.34 -5.20
C MET A 1 21.05 -19.19 -4.94
N ALA A 2 19.95 -19.10 -5.70
CA ALA A 2 18.96 -18.03 -5.47
C ALA A 2 18.24 -18.30 -4.15
N LEU A 3 18.20 -17.31 -3.26
CA LEU A 3 17.45 -17.41 -2.00
C LEU A 3 15.97 -17.60 -2.35
N LYS A 4 15.37 -18.70 -1.94
CA LYS A 4 13.93 -18.92 -2.09
C LYS A 4 13.21 -18.08 -1.03
N ILE A 5 12.74 -16.89 -1.43
CA ILE A 5 12.10 -15.94 -0.53
C ILE A 5 10.64 -16.34 -0.24
N HIS A 6 10.00 -17.08 -1.17
CA HIS A 6 8.60 -17.50 -1.08
C HIS A 6 8.45 -18.99 -1.33
N ASP A 7 7.52 -19.64 -0.64
CA ASP A 7 7.25 -21.08 -0.80
C ASP A 7 6.51 -21.40 -2.10
N ALA A 8 5.67 -20.48 -2.57
CA ALA A 8 4.90 -20.65 -3.80
C ALA A 8 4.67 -19.31 -4.53
N TYR A 9 4.56 -19.40 -5.85
CA TYR A 9 4.20 -18.30 -6.73
C TYR A 9 2.98 -18.68 -7.55
N LYS A 10 1.99 -17.77 -7.64
CA LYS A 10 0.87 -17.89 -8.57
C LYS A 10 0.75 -16.61 -9.37
N LYS A 11 0.71 -16.74 -10.70
CA LYS A 11 0.40 -15.62 -11.60
C LYS A 11 -1.12 -15.57 -11.80
N GLY A 12 -1.71 -14.38 -11.68
CA GLY A 12 -3.14 -14.17 -11.89
C GLY A 12 -3.56 -12.74 -11.73
N ASP A 13 -4.82 -12.45 -12.05
CA ASP A 13 -5.44 -11.17 -11.77
C ASP A 13 -5.74 -11.05 -10.26
N VAL A 14 -5.29 -9.96 -9.65
CA VAL A 14 -5.53 -9.69 -8.23
C VAL A 14 -7.03 -9.58 -7.89
N LEU A 15 -7.87 -9.20 -8.86
CA LEU A 15 -9.32 -9.15 -8.69
C LEU A 15 -9.99 -10.54 -8.84
N ALA A 16 -9.25 -11.56 -9.24
CA ALA A 16 -9.73 -12.93 -9.34
C ALA A 16 -9.11 -13.87 -8.29
N ILE A 17 -8.48 -13.32 -7.25
CA ILE A 17 -7.74 -14.10 -6.22
C ILE A 17 -8.62 -15.09 -5.47
N ASP A 18 -9.89 -14.77 -5.27
CA ASP A 18 -10.90 -15.63 -4.64
C ASP A 18 -11.24 -16.89 -5.44
N ARG A 19 -10.97 -16.88 -6.77
CA ARG A 19 -11.11 -18.06 -7.62
C ARG A 19 -9.86 -18.96 -7.61
N LEU A 20 -8.73 -18.40 -7.19
CA LEU A 20 -7.43 -19.08 -7.20
C LEU A 20 -7.06 -19.64 -5.83
N LEU A 21 -7.64 -19.10 -4.76
CA LEU A 21 -7.27 -19.36 -3.38
C LEU A 21 -8.53 -19.64 -2.54
N GLY A 22 -8.37 -20.42 -1.45
CA GLY A 22 -9.46 -20.79 -0.56
C GLY A 22 -9.79 -19.72 0.49
N LYS A 23 -11.03 -19.75 1.00
CA LYS A 23 -11.48 -18.89 2.10
C LYS A 23 -10.66 -19.13 3.36
N LYS A 24 -10.32 -18.05 4.09
CA LYS A 24 -9.59 -18.15 5.38
C LYS A 24 -8.34 -19.04 5.28
N GLN A 25 -7.61 -18.91 4.15
CA GLN A 25 -6.46 -19.75 3.87
C GLN A 25 -5.18 -19.25 4.55
N PHE A 26 -5.03 -17.94 4.70
CA PHE A 26 -3.81 -17.29 5.20
C PHE A 26 -4.05 -16.57 6.52
N ASP A 27 -3.07 -16.59 7.42
CA ASP A 27 -3.16 -15.83 8.67
C ASP A 27 -3.14 -14.32 8.41
N ALA A 28 -2.35 -13.88 7.45
CA ALA A 28 -2.36 -12.49 6.97
C ALA A 28 -2.36 -12.42 5.44
N VAL A 29 -3.05 -11.45 4.87
CA VAL A 29 -3.02 -11.12 3.43
C VAL A 29 -2.50 -9.69 3.27
N ILE A 30 -1.48 -9.52 2.43
CA ILE A 30 -0.72 -8.27 2.30
C ILE A 30 -0.78 -7.76 0.86
N ALA A 31 -1.04 -6.49 0.67
CA ALA A 31 -0.94 -5.79 -0.61
C ALA A 31 -0.04 -4.55 -0.45
N LEU A 32 1.13 -4.56 -1.09
CA LEU A 32 2.12 -3.50 -1.03
C LEU A 32 2.22 -2.84 -2.40
N ASP A 33 1.89 -1.54 -2.46
CA ASP A 33 1.89 -0.74 -3.69
C ASP A 33 1.10 -1.42 -4.83
N VAL A 34 -0.15 -1.82 -4.54
CA VAL A 34 -1.05 -2.53 -5.47
C VAL A 34 -2.37 -1.79 -5.66
N ILE A 35 -2.98 -1.32 -4.57
CA ILE A 35 -4.36 -0.83 -4.57
C ILE A 35 -4.53 0.47 -5.36
N GLU A 36 -3.48 1.30 -5.45
CA GLU A 36 -3.43 2.54 -6.24
C GLU A 36 -3.49 2.31 -7.75
N HIS A 37 -3.05 1.12 -8.21
CA HIS A 37 -3.10 0.74 -9.61
C HIS A 37 -4.49 0.28 -10.07
N LEU A 38 -5.42 0.11 -9.14
CA LEU A 38 -6.81 -0.23 -9.40
C LEU A 38 -7.70 1.02 -9.42
N ALA A 39 -8.80 0.99 -10.17
CA ALA A 39 -9.84 2.00 -9.99
C ALA A 39 -10.41 1.93 -8.55
N LYS A 40 -10.87 3.04 -8.00
CA LYS A 40 -11.29 3.13 -6.58
C LYS A 40 -12.27 2.01 -6.17
N LYS A 41 -13.28 1.75 -7.01
CA LYS A 41 -14.27 0.68 -6.80
C LYS A 41 -13.62 -0.71 -6.75
N GLN A 42 -12.67 -0.97 -7.64
CA GLN A 42 -11.92 -2.22 -7.67
C GLN A 42 -11.00 -2.38 -6.45
N GLY A 43 -10.44 -1.28 -5.93
CA GLY A 43 -9.67 -1.31 -4.68
C GLY A 43 -10.52 -1.74 -3.49
N TYR A 44 -11.75 -1.24 -3.35
CA TYR A 44 -12.69 -1.73 -2.32
C TYR A 44 -13.06 -3.20 -2.53
N GLU A 45 -13.22 -3.65 -3.78
CA GLU A 45 -13.43 -5.06 -4.08
C GLU A 45 -12.24 -5.91 -3.65
N LEU A 46 -11.01 -5.45 -3.91
CA LEU A 46 -9.78 -6.11 -3.45
C LEU A 46 -9.77 -6.24 -1.92
N ILE A 47 -10.08 -5.16 -1.18
CA ILE A 47 -10.16 -5.20 0.30
C ILE A 47 -11.13 -6.29 0.77
N ARG A 48 -12.31 -6.39 0.15
CA ARG A 48 -13.30 -7.42 0.48
C ARG A 48 -12.76 -8.84 0.22
N LYS A 49 -12.08 -9.05 -0.91
CA LYS A 49 -11.47 -10.35 -1.25
C LYS A 49 -10.31 -10.70 -0.31
N MET A 50 -9.47 -9.73 0.04
CA MET A 50 -8.41 -9.92 1.04
C MET A 50 -9.00 -10.33 2.40
N SER A 51 -10.10 -9.69 2.84
CA SER A 51 -10.78 -10.04 4.10
C SER A 51 -11.38 -11.45 4.05
N TRP A 52 -11.82 -11.91 2.89
CA TRP A 52 -12.33 -13.26 2.70
C TRP A 52 -11.22 -14.33 2.78
N LEU A 53 -10.01 -14.00 2.30
CA LEU A 53 -8.84 -14.90 2.30
C LEU A 53 -8.14 -14.97 3.66
N ALA A 54 -8.10 -13.87 4.40
CA ALA A 54 -7.37 -13.74 5.65
C ALA A 54 -8.11 -14.38 6.83
N LYS A 55 -7.39 -15.07 7.72
CA LYS A 55 -7.90 -15.54 9.01
C LYS A 55 -7.89 -14.44 10.06
N GLN A 56 -6.77 -13.69 10.15
CA GLN A 56 -6.52 -12.76 11.26
C GLN A 56 -6.45 -11.32 10.81
N LYS A 57 -5.71 -11.00 9.74
CA LYS A 57 -5.50 -9.61 9.34
C LYS A 57 -5.23 -9.40 7.87
N ILE A 58 -5.52 -8.20 7.41
CA ILE A 58 -5.09 -7.70 6.12
C ILE A 58 -4.22 -6.45 6.31
N ILE A 59 -3.20 -6.32 5.48
CA ILE A 59 -2.25 -5.22 5.51
C ILE A 59 -2.17 -4.60 4.12
N ILE A 60 -2.32 -3.29 4.05
CA ILE A 60 -2.21 -2.54 2.80
C ILE A 60 -1.20 -1.41 2.99
N MET A 61 -0.28 -1.29 2.04
CA MET A 61 0.62 -0.16 1.95
C MET A 61 0.42 0.53 0.61
N THR A 62 0.28 1.88 0.61
CA THR A 62 0.00 2.67 -0.59
C THR A 62 0.36 4.14 -0.36
N PRO A 63 0.66 4.94 -1.39
CA PRO A 63 0.86 6.38 -1.25
C PRO A 63 -0.36 7.08 -0.63
N ASN A 64 -0.11 8.16 0.15
CA ASN A 64 -1.15 8.95 0.81
C ASN A 64 -1.71 10.02 -0.13
N GLY A 65 -2.77 9.70 -0.81
CA GLY A 65 -3.41 10.53 -1.83
C GLY A 65 -3.12 10.02 -3.24
N PHE A 66 -3.42 10.84 -4.22
CA PHE A 66 -3.14 10.52 -5.61
C PHE A 66 -1.79 11.10 -6.03
N TYR A 67 -0.89 10.24 -6.49
CA TYR A 67 0.34 10.62 -7.17
C TYR A 67 0.25 10.14 -8.61
N LYS A 68 0.32 11.07 -9.57
CA LYS A 68 0.42 10.69 -10.97
C LYS A 68 1.68 9.86 -11.15
N GLN A 69 1.56 8.73 -11.80
CA GLN A 69 2.68 7.88 -12.18
C GLN A 69 2.47 7.41 -13.60
N ASP A 70 3.42 7.73 -14.48
CA ASP A 70 3.42 7.27 -15.85
C ASP A 70 3.92 5.81 -15.93
N PRO A 71 3.64 5.09 -17.04
CA PRO A 71 4.10 3.73 -17.19
C PRO A 71 5.62 3.65 -17.06
N TYR A 72 6.12 2.89 -16.09
CA TYR A 72 7.55 2.60 -16.00
C TYR A 72 7.87 1.48 -17.00
N ASP A 73 8.87 1.72 -17.86
CA ASP A 73 9.34 0.75 -18.85
C ASP A 73 8.21 0.20 -19.76
N GLY A 74 7.24 1.06 -20.13
CA GLY A 74 6.09 0.69 -20.96
C GLY A 74 5.03 -0.20 -20.29
N ASN A 75 5.20 -0.52 -19.01
CA ASN A 75 4.27 -1.36 -18.26
C ASN A 75 3.03 -0.57 -17.81
N LYS A 76 1.93 -0.74 -18.53
CA LYS A 76 0.64 -0.07 -18.25
C LYS A 76 0.01 -0.43 -16.88
N TRP A 77 0.45 -1.49 -16.25
CA TRP A 77 -0.01 -1.88 -14.91
C TRP A 77 0.60 -1.03 -13.80
N GLN A 78 1.64 -0.25 -14.09
CA GLN A 78 2.29 0.67 -13.16
C GLN A 78 1.58 2.04 -13.05
N ILE A 79 0.57 2.30 -13.87
CA ILE A 79 -0.18 3.56 -13.83
C ILE A 79 -1.05 3.62 -12.56
N HIS A 80 -0.95 4.71 -11.82
CA HIS A 80 -1.86 4.97 -10.70
C HIS A 80 -3.23 5.39 -11.23
N ARG A 81 -4.27 4.68 -10.81
CA ARG A 81 -5.66 4.89 -11.22
C ARG A 81 -6.53 5.43 -10.10
N SER A 82 -6.08 5.34 -8.85
CA SER A 82 -6.78 5.90 -7.69
C SER A 82 -5.82 6.43 -6.65
N GLY A 83 -6.27 7.41 -5.86
CA GLY A 83 -5.60 7.85 -4.65
C GLY A 83 -6.31 7.33 -3.42
N TRP A 84 -5.55 7.00 -2.38
CA TRP A 84 -6.05 6.48 -1.12
C TRP A 84 -5.67 7.42 0.02
N THR A 85 -6.61 7.71 0.89
CA THR A 85 -6.42 8.62 2.02
C THR A 85 -6.62 7.87 3.35
N VAL A 86 -6.19 8.50 4.43
CA VAL A 86 -6.43 8.00 5.79
C VAL A 86 -7.92 7.77 6.04
N ASP A 87 -8.79 8.69 5.55
CA ASP A 87 -10.25 8.59 5.75
C ASP A 87 -10.87 7.43 4.98
N ASP A 88 -10.35 7.10 3.79
CA ASP A 88 -10.80 5.93 3.03
C ASP A 88 -10.57 4.65 3.83
N PHE A 89 -9.39 4.53 4.44
CA PHE A 89 -9.04 3.36 5.24
C PHE A 89 -9.80 3.31 6.57
N TYR A 90 -9.97 4.45 7.25
CA TYR A 90 -10.79 4.49 8.48
C TYR A 90 -12.24 4.06 8.20
N LYS A 91 -12.86 4.53 7.12
CA LYS A 91 -14.20 4.10 6.69
C LYS A 91 -14.29 2.62 6.35
N ALA A 92 -13.17 2.03 5.89
CA ALA A 92 -13.08 0.60 5.60
C ALA A 92 -12.70 -0.26 6.84
N GLY A 93 -12.57 0.35 8.04
CA GLY A 93 -12.32 -0.32 9.31
C GLY A 93 -10.85 -0.67 9.55
N PHE A 94 -9.91 0.10 8.98
CA PHE A 94 -8.48 -0.07 9.20
C PHE A 94 -7.97 0.87 10.30
N THR A 95 -6.97 0.42 11.02
CA THR A 95 -6.02 1.27 11.74
C THR A 95 -4.93 1.72 10.77
N VAL A 96 -4.57 3.01 10.77
CA VAL A 96 -3.62 3.58 9.81
C VAL A 96 -2.43 4.19 10.54
N ARG A 97 -1.24 3.92 10.04
CA ARG A 97 0.02 4.57 10.44
C ARG A 97 0.65 5.22 9.21
N GLY A 98 1.34 6.33 9.43
CA GLY A 98 2.12 6.99 8.39
C GLY A 98 3.54 6.45 8.36
N ILE A 99 4.12 6.35 7.18
CA ILE A 99 5.50 5.94 6.96
C ILE A 99 6.14 6.75 5.84
N ARG A 100 7.46 6.64 5.70
CA ARG A 100 8.30 7.31 4.70
C ARG A 100 8.36 8.84 4.83
N GLY A 101 8.24 9.36 6.06
CA GLY A 101 8.37 10.77 6.38
C GLY A 101 7.28 11.65 5.80
N LEU A 102 7.50 12.96 5.83
CA LEU A 102 6.53 13.96 5.38
C LEU A 102 6.28 13.87 3.87
N LYS A 103 5.02 13.90 3.45
CA LYS A 103 4.60 13.78 2.05
C LYS A 103 5.14 14.89 1.14
N TRP A 104 5.39 16.08 1.67
CA TRP A 104 5.93 17.20 0.88
C TRP A 104 7.37 17.00 0.43
N LEU A 105 8.13 16.16 1.14
CA LEU A 105 9.52 15.87 0.81
C LEU A 105 9.68 15.00 -0.44
N ARG A 106 8.63 14.27 -0.81
CA ARG A 106 8.68 13.28 -1.89
C ARG A 106 7.74 13.61 -3.03
N GLY A 107 8.13 13.20 -4.22
CA GLY A 107 7.35 13.28 -5.43
C GLY A 107 7.10 11.91 -6.04
N GLU A 108 7.00 11.89 -7.35
CA GLU A 108 6.84 10.70 -8.16
C GLU A 108 7.96 9.67 -7.87
N TYR A 109 7.63 8.39 -7.90
CA TYR A 109 8.54 7.27 -7.56
C TYR A 109 9.17 7.36 -6.16
N ALA A 110 8.52 8.05 -5.21
CA ALA A 110 9.01 8.26 -3.84
C ALA A 110 10.37 9.01 -3.77
N THR A 111 10.76 9.70 -4.82
CA THR A 111 12.02 10.46 -4.88
C THR A 111 11.95 11.74 -4.06
N LEU A 112 13.06 12.11 -3.41
CA LEU A 112 13.17 13.39 -2.72
C LEU A 112 13.20 14.54 -3.73
N LYS A 113 12.39 15.57 -3.48
CA LYS A 113 12.20 16.71 -4.40
C LYS A 113 13.38 17.68 -4.43
N TRP A 114 14.06 17.82 -3.28
CA TRP A 114 15.07 18.89 -3.10
C TRP A 114 16.46 18.35 -2.86
N LYS A 115 17.46 19.14 -3.26
CA LYS A 115 18.88 18.90 -2.96
C LYS A 115 19.33 19.76 -1.79
N PRO A 116 20.34 19.35 -1.01
CA PRO A 116 21.05 18.08 -1.11
C PRO A 116 20.23 16.92 -0.56
N TRP A 117 20.22 15.79 -1.27
CA TRP A 117 19.38 14.63 -0.95
C TRP A 117 19.66 14.01 0.43
N ILE A 118 20.94 14.04 0.87
CA ILE A 118 21.35 13.53 2.18
C ILE A 118 20.65 14.31 3.29
N PHE A 119 20.64 15.64 3.21
CA PHE A 119 19.96 16.49 4.19
C PHE A 119 18.45 16.19 4.28
N TRP A 120 17.76 16.19 3.14
CA TRP A 120 16.32 15.92 3.09
C TRP A 120 15.99 14.46 3.41
N GLY A 121 16.91 13.53 3.14
CA GLY A 121 16.84 12.15 3.59
C GLY A 121 16.83 12.05 5.13
N ILE A 122 17.74 12.75 5.79
CA ILE A 122 17.78 12.84 7.25
C ILE A 122 16.50 13.44 7.80
N VAL A 123 16.03 14.57 7.24
CA VAL A 123 14.75 15.19 7.63
C VAL A 123 13.59 14.21 7.47
N SER A 124 13.56 13.43 6.36
CA SER A 124 12.54 12.40 6.14
C SER A 124 12.55 11.35 7.26
N VAL A 125 13.73 10.88 7.67
CA VAL A 125 13.89 9.89 8.75
C VAL A 125 13.49 10.49 10.11
N LEU A 126 13.94 11.70 10.41
CA LEU A 126 13.61 12.37 11.68
C LEU A 126 12.11 12.67 11.82
N THR A 127 11.39 12.76 10.73
CA THR A 127 9.93 12.97 10.73
C THR A 127 9.12 11.67 10.79
N GLU A 128 9.74 10.50 10.76
CA GLU A 128 9.05 9.21 10.87
C GLU A 128 8.17 9.09 12.14
N PRO A 129 8.66 9.40 13.36
CA PRO A 129 7.83 9.33 14.56
C PRO A 129 6.60 10.24 14.47
N LEU A 130 6.77 11.44 13.90
CA LEU A 130 5.68 12.40 13.72
C LEU A 130 4.60 11.83 12.79
N VAL A 131 5.00 11.37 11.59
CA VAL A 131 4.03 10.87 10.61
C VAL A 131 3.41 9.54 11.04
N TYR A 132 4.09 8.75 11.85
CA TYR A 132 3.55 7.50 12.39
C TYR A 132 2.26 7.75 13.18
N PHE A 133 2.23 8.80 14.02
CA PHE A 133 1.06 9.17 14.80
C PHE A 133 0.11 10.13 14.05
N LEU A 134 0.62 10.87 13.07
CA LEU A 134 -0.14 11.80 12.23
C LEU A 134 -0.13 11.35 10.76
N PRO A 135 -0.79 10.23 10.42
CA PRO A 135 -0.66 9.59 9.10
C PRO A 135 -1.12 10.48 7.93
N ARG A 136 -1.96 11.50 8.19
CA ARG A 136 -2.36 12.48 7.16
C ARG A 136 -1.18 13.27 6.57
N LEU A 137 -0.08 13.40 7.33
CA LEU A 137 1.14 14.09 6.93
C LEU A 137 2.14 13.18 6.22
N ALA A 138 1.97 11.87 6.32
CA ALA A 138 2.89 10.88 5.78
C ALA A 138 2.84 10.82 4.25
N TYR A 139 3.98 10.46 3.65
CA TYR A 139 4.04 10.16 2.22
C TYR A 139 3.30 8.86 1.88
N GLN A 140 3.43 7.85 2.72
CA GLN A 140 2.83 6.54 2.49
C GLN A 140 2.03 6.08 3.72
N LEU A 141 0.96 5.37 3.48
CA LEU A 141 0.08 4.81 4.50
C LEU A 141 0.37 3.33 4.70
N PHE A 142 0.44 2.92 5.95
CA PHE A 142 0.46 1.53 6.38
C PHE A 142 -0.85 1.26 7.12
N ALA A 143 -1.76 0.54 6.47
CA ALA A 143 -3.11 0.29 6.95
C ALA A 143 -3.27 -1.18 7.34
N VAL A 144 -3.73 -1.44 8.55
CA VAL A 144 -3.96 -2.79 9.10
C VAL A 144 -5.42 -2.91 9.53
N LYS A 145 -6.06 -3.99 9.14
CA LYS A 145 -7.40 -4.35 9.61
C LYS A 145 -7.37 -5.77 10.18
N GLU A 146 -7.79 -5.90 11.42
CA GLU A 146 -8.04 -7.20 12.04
C GLU A 146 -9.33 -7.79 11.47
N ILE A 147 -9.34 -9.11 11.27
CA ILE A 147 -10.47 -9.86 10.78
C ILE A 147 -11.07 -10.63 11.94
N GLU A 148 -12.28 -10.30 12.29
CA GLU A 148 -13.04 -11.07 13.28
C GLU A 148 -13.25 -12.50 12.77
N SER A 149 -13.01 -13.45 13.64
CA SER A 149 -13.15 -14.90 13.39
C SER A 149 -14.62 -15.34 13.35
#